data_0ba8ae5318647bc4db486949e8a41e7e
#
_entry.id   0ba8ae5318647bc4db486949e8a41e7e
#
_cell.length_a   1.000
_cell.length_b   1.000
_cell.length_c   1.000
_cell.angle_alpha   90.00
_cell.angle_beta   90.00
_cell.angle_gamma   90.00
#
_symmetry.space_group_name_H-M   'P 1'
#
loop_
_entity.id
_entity.type
_entity.pdbx_description
1 polymer ?
#
loop_
_entity_poly.entity_id
_entity_poly.type
_entity_poly.pdbx_seq_one_letter_code
_entity_poly.pdbx_strand_id
1 'polypeptide(L)'
;MRKYGYLVVEGPHDVEFAYRLLSSFGLDRVRKLADLDETFKPLVPAKFPHEDDLQKRVPVPLFLQSHSHAIAVHSAGGDARLAQTIQENAAILDMSAMTGVGVLLDSDKQDLPASRYAHLMANLNGLGLIFPASPGMVVTGTPNFGVWVLPDNHNLGTLETVLLQSAEVAYPALLASAK
;
A
#
# COMPACT_ATOMS: atom_id res chain seq x y z
N MET A 1 15.44 17.68 -3.12
CA MET A 1 14.18 17.65 -2.35
C MET A 1 13.71 16.20 -2.31
N ARG A 2 13.36 15.67 -1.13
CA ARG A 2 12.88 14.28 -0.96
C ARG A 2 11.45 14.15 -1.53
N LYS A 3 11.17 13.04 -2.18
CA LYS A 3 9.84 12.70 -2.70
C LYS A 3 9.12 11.82 -1.69
N TYR A 4 7.85 12.08 -1.46
CA TYR A 4 7.04 11.38 -0.46
C TYR A 4 5.97 10.52 -1.14
N GLY A 5 5.87 9.26 -0.72
CA GLY A 5 4.88 8.32 -1.19
C GLY A 5 4.05 7.74 -0.05
N TYR A 6 2.77 7.54 -0.28
CA TYR A 6 1.87 6.84 0.62
C TYR A 6 1.25 5.66 -0.12
N LEU A 7 1.53 4.44 0.33
CA LEU A 7 1.03 3.21 -0.26
C LEU A 7 0.10 2.52 0.73
N VAL A 8 -1.12 2.27 0.34
CA VAL A 8 -2.08 1.47 1.11
C VAL A 8 -2.21 0.10 0.48
N VAL A 9 -2.10 -0.93 1.30
CA VAL A 9 -2.20 -2.33 0.88
C VAL A 9 -3.27 -3.04 1.70
N GLU A 10 -3.79 -4.14 1.19
CA GLU A 10 -4.90 -4.85 1.81
C GLU A 10 -4.52 -5.46 3.15
N GLY A 11 -3.42 -6.20 3.20
CA GLY A 11 -3.03 -6.97 4.35
C GLY A 11 -1.55 -6.86 4.74
N PRO A 12 -1.16 -7.48 5.85
CA PRO A 12 0.23 -7.44 6.34
C PRO A 12 1.22 -8.18 5.43
N HIS A 13 0.79 -9.19 4.69
CA HIS A 13 1.64 -9.89 3.72
C HIS A 13 1.99 -8.99 2.54
N ASP A 14 1.03 -8.14 2.10
CA ASP A 14 1.26 -7.16 1.05
C ASP A 14 2.24 -6.07 1.49
N VAL A 15 2.27 -5.72 2.79
CA VAL A 15 3.29 -4.80 3.34
C VAL A 15 4.69 -5.39 3.15
N GLU A 16 4.89 -6.67 3.47
CA GLU A 16 6.18 -7.32 3.30
C GLU A 16 6.56 -7.48 1.82
N PHE A 17 5.59 -7.80 0.97
CA PHE A 17 5.80 -7.84 -0.47
C PHE A 17 6.21 -6.46 -1.02
N ALA A 18 5.46 -5.41 -0.68
CA ALA A 18 5.79 -4.05 -1.08
C ALA A 18 7.19 -3.63 -0.58
N TYR A 19 7.55 -4.01 0.65
CA TYR A 19 8.90 -3.77 1.16
C TYR A 19 9.96 -4.46 0.31
N ARG A 20 9.79 -5.75 0.00
CA ARG A 20 10.76 -6.50 -0.81
C ARG A 20 10.94 -5.87 -2.19
N LEU A 21 9.83 -5.46 -2.79
CA LEU A 21 9.88 -4.76 -4.08
C LEU A 21 10.59 -3.41 -3.96
N LEU A 22 10.21 -2.57 -3.00
CA LEU A 22 10.75 -1.22 -2.84
C LEU A 22 12.21 -1.22 -2.35
N SER A 23 12.63 -2.23 -1.59
CA SER A 23 14.03 -2.35 -1.16
C SER A 23 15.00 -2.56 -2.33
N SER A 24 14.55 -3.15 -3.43
CA SER A 24 15.34 -3.29 -4.65
C SER A 24 15.66 -1.94 -5.30
N PHE A 25 14.91 -0.89 -4.96
CA PHE A 25 15.16 0.49 -5.38
C PHE A 25 15.95 1.31 -4.34
N GLY A 26 16.56 0.64 -3.35
CA GLY A 26 17.39 1.28 -2.34
C GLY A 26 16.62 1.99 -1.23
N LEU A 27 15.40 1.54 -0.93
CA LEU A 27 14.64 2.02 0.23
C LEU A 27 14.84 1.06 1.41
N ASP A 28 15.31 1.59 2.53
CA ASP A 28 15.55 0.88 3.77
C ASP A 28 14.48 1.15 4.82
N ARG A 29 14.25 0.18 5.70
CA ARG A 29 13.30 0.32 6.82
C ARG A 29 13.77 1.35 7.83
N VAL A 30 12.90 2.26 8.18
CA VAL A 30 13.07 3.13 9.36
C VAL A 30 12.62 2.39 10.59
N ARG A 31 13.53 2.21 11.56
CA ARG A 31 13.27 1.45 12.79
C ARG A 31 13.08 2.31 14.03
N LYS A 32 13.61 3.52 14.03
CA LYS A 32 13.56 4.42 15.17
C LYS A 32 12.75 5.66 14.84
N LEU A 33 11.92 6.08 15.77
CA LEU A 33 11.12 7.29 15.62
C LEU A 33 11.98 8.54 15.38
N ALA A 34 13.19 8.57 15.94
CA ALA A 34 14.14 9.67 15.75
C ALA A 34 14.64 9.78 14.29
N ASP A 35 14.64 8.68 13.54
CA ASP A 35 15.09 8.63 12.15
C ASP A 35 13.93 8.83 11.16
N LEU A 36 12.68 8.88 11.66
CA LEU A 36 11.48 9.03 10.83
C LEU A 36 11.37 10.46 10.31
N ASP A 37 11.10 10.58 9.01
CA ASP A 37 10.82 11.87 8.37
C ASP A 37 9.59 12.54 9.02
N GLU A 38 9.69 13.85 9.25
CA GLU A 38 8.64 14.66 9.90
C GLU A 38 7.28 14.51 9.20
N THR A 39 7.28 14.36 7.88
CA THR A 39 6.09 14.19 7.05
C THR A 39 5.22 13.01 7.49
N PHE A 40 5.84 11.95 8.01
CA PHE A 40 5.13 10.73 8.42
C PHE A 40 4.92 10.57 9.93
N LYS A 41 5.46 11.46 10.74
CA LYS A 41 5.25 11.42 12.20
C LYS A 41 3.77 11.44 12.62
N PRO A 42 2.87 12.16 11.92
CA PRO A 42 1.44 12.13 12.24
C PRO A 42 0.80 10.73 12.15
N LEU A 43 1.39 9.81 11.38
CA LEU A 43 0.91 8.42 11.29
C LEU A 43 1.31 7.54 12.47
N VAL A 44 2.15 8.04 13.37
CA VAL A 44 2.60 7.30 14.55
C VAL A 44 1.77 7.73 15.76
N PRO A 45 1.09 6.80 16.45
CA PRO A 45 0.34 7.14 17.64
C PRO A 45 1.23 7.78 18.69
N ALA A 46 0.82 8.93 19.22
CA ALA A 46 1.57 9.65 20.25
C ALA A 46 1.51 8.95 21.61
N LYS A 47 0.52 8.09 21.84
CA LYS A 47 0.26 7.44 23.13
C LYS A 47 -0.17 5.99 22.95
N PHE A 48 0.35 5.10 23.79
CA PHE A 48 -0.09 3.73 23.92
C PHE A 48 -0.46 3.45 25.39
N PRO A 49 -1.55 2.72 25.68
CA PRO A 49 -2.54 2.20 24.73
C PRO A 49 -3.40 3.31 24.10
N HIS A 50 -3.90 3.05 22.86
CA HIS A 50 -4.75 4.02 22.18
C HIS A 50 -6.11 4.10 22.89
N GLU A 51 -6.53 5.31 23.25
CA GLU A 51 -7.75 5.56 24.03
C GLU A 51 -7.84 4.73 25.33
N ASP A 52 -6.69 4.42 25.93
CA ASP A 52 -6.55 3.63 27.17
C ASP A 52 -7.13 2.19 27.06
N ASP A 53 -7.41 1.70 25.84
CA ASP A 53 -7.86 0.34 25.56
C ASP A 53 -6.68 -0.55 25.15
N LEU A 54 -6.31 -1.53 26.02
CA LEU A 54 -5.19 -2.44 25.81
C LEU A 54 -5.36 -3.37 24.60
N GLN A 55 -6.57 -3.54 24.09
CA GLN A 55 -6.86 -4.38 22.93
C GLN A 55 -6.91 -3.58 21.63
N LYS A 56 -7.06 -2.27 21.72
CA LYS A 56 -7.15 -1.39 20.56
C LYS A 56 -5.74 -1.10 20.02
N ARG A 57 -5.33 -1.87 19.02
CA ARG A 57 -4.07 -1.65 18.32
C ARG A 57 -4.30 -0.76 17.10
N VAL A 58 -3.60 0.37 17.06
CA VAL A 58 -3.52 1.19 15.85
C VAL A 58 -2.38 0.62 15.00
N PRO A 59 -2.65 0.14 13.79
CA PRO A 59 -1.59 -0.33 12.91
C PRO A 59 -0.70 0.86 12.52
N VAL A 60 0.60 0.74 12.84
CA VAL A 60 1.61 1.72 12.41
C VAL A 60 2.10 1.30 11.03
N PRO A 61 2.16 2.20 10.05
CA PRO A 61 2.72 1.88 8.74
C PRO A 61 4.17 1.43 8.81
N LEU A 62 4.59 0.64 7.84
CA LEU A 62 5.99 0.41 7.58
C LEU A 62 6.58 1.66 6.89
N PHE A 63 7.59 2.27 7.48
CA PHE A 63 8.27 3.41 6.90
C PHE A 63 9.56 2.98 6.22
N LEU A 64 9.73 3.43 4.97
CA LEU A 64 10.88 3.16 4.13
C LEU A 64 11.52 4.48 3.69
N GLN A 65 12.84 4.55 3.71
CA GLN A 65 13.55 5.76 3.31
C GLN A 65 14.80 5.45 2.50
N SER A 66 15.10 6.37 1.58
CA SER A 66 16.39 6.54 0.91
C SER A 66 16.81 8.00 1.01
N HIS A 67 17.94 8.35 0.39
CA HIS A 67 18.36 9.76 0.29
C HIS A 67 17.30 10.64 -0.42
N SER A 68 16.64 10.12 -1.44
CA SER A 68 15.73 10.87 -2.33
C SER A 68 14.25 10.60 -2.13
N HIS A 69 13.88 9.53 -1.43
CA HIS A 69 12.48 9.10 -1.26
C HIS A 69 12.19 8.70 0.18
N ALA A 70 10.96 8.92 0.60
CA ALA A 70 10.40 8.36 1.83
C ALA A 70 8.98 7.86 1.53
N ILE A 71 8.66 6.66 1.96
CA ILE A 71 7.39 5.98 1.67
C ILE A 71 6.83 5.39 2.96
N ALA A 72 5.54 5.63 3.21
CA ALA A 72 4.79 4.91 4.24
C ALA A 72 3.92 3.84 3.56
N VAL A 73 4.07 2.58 3.98
CA VAL A 73 3.27 1.44 3.50
C VAL A 73 2.32 1.02 4.61
N HIS A 74 1.03 1.20 4.40
CA HIS A 74 -0.01 1.02 5.41
C HIS A 74 -0.91 -0.17 5.06
N SER A 75 -1.02 -1.14 5.98
CA SER A 75 -2.00 -2.21 5.86
C SER A 75 -3.38 -1.71 6.30
N ALA A 76 -4.37 -1.85 5.43
CA ALA A 76 -5.76 -1.53 5.76
C ALA A 76 -6.39 -2.55 6.73
N GLY A 77 -5.85 -3.78 6.76
CA GLY A 77 -6.41 -4.88 7.55
C GLY A 77 -7.65 -5.50 6.92
N GLY A 78 -7.71 -5.47 5.59
CA GLY A 78 -8.74 -6.06 4.73
C GLY A 78 -9.26 -5.08 3.68
N ASP A 79 -9.82 -5.62 2.61
CA ASP A 79 -10.30 -4.86 1.45
C ASP A 79 -11.36 -3.83 1.79
N ALA A 80 -12.33 -4.18 2.62
CA ALA A 80 -13.43 -3.31 3.05
C ALA A 80 -12.94 -2.02 3.75
N ARG A 81 -11.72 -2.01 4.26
CA ARG A 81 -11.12 -0.88 4.98
C ARG A 81 -10.19 -0.02 4.14
N LEU A 82 -9.84 -0.44 2.91
CA LEU A 82 -8.91 0.29 2.05
C LEU A 82 -9.31 1.75 1.87
N ALA A 83 -10.54 2.00 1.43
CA ALA A 83 -11.04 3.35 1.22
C ALA A 83 -11.06 4.18 2.51
N GLN A 84 -11.54 3.60 3.61
CA GLN A 84 -11.57 4.24 4.92
C GLN A 84 -10.14 4.60 5.39
N THR A 85 -9.19 3.67 5.27
CA THR A 85 -7.79 3.90 5.65
C THR A 85 -7.16 5.06 4.87
N ILE A 86 -7.45 5.15 3.57
CA ILE A 86 -6.98 6.27 2.74
C ILE A 86 -7.61 7.59 3.21
N GLN A 87 -8.92 7.62 3.47
CA GLN A 87 -9.64 8.80 3.92
C GLN A 87 -9.14 9.31 5.28
N GLU A 88 -9.00 8.41 6.26
CA GLU A 88 -8.52 8.73 7.60
C GLU A 88 -7.10 9.31 7.56
N ASN A 89 -6.21 8.71 6.77
CA ASN A 89 -4.83 9.17 6.69
C ASN A 89 -4.66 10.41 5.81
N ALA A 90 -5.49 10.59 4.79
CA ALA A 90 -5.53 11.83 4.01
C ALA A 90 -5.94 13.05 4.85
N ALA A 91 -6.68 12.84 5.94
CA ALA A 91 -7.06 13.91 6.86
C ALA A 91 -5.91 14.37 7.79
N ILE A 92 -4.89 13.53 8.00
CA ILE A 92 -3.77 13.81 8.90
C ILE A 92 -2.44 14.04 8.18
N LEU A 93 -2.31 13.55 6.95
CA LEU A 93 -1.15 13.81 6.09
C LEU A 93 -1.34 15.09 5.29
N ASP A 94 -0.27 15.83 5.11
CA ASP A 94 -0.27 16.90 4.10
C ASP A 94 -0.21 16.29 2.70
N MET A 95 -1.39 16.09 2.10
CA MET A 95 -1.52 15.50 0.77
C MET A 95 -0.84 16.35 -0.32
N SER A 96 -0.68 17.66 -0.11
CA SER A 96 0.00 18.53 -1.06
C SER A 96 1.52 18.31 -1.09
N ALA A 97 2.08 17.80 -0.01
CA ALA A 97 3.48 17.42 0.09
C ALA A 97 3.75 16.03 -0.52
N MET A 98 2.71 15.20 -0.72
CA MET A 98 2.88 13.87 -1.31
C MET A 98 3.16 13.96 -2.80
N THR A 99 4.18 13.24 -3.26
CA THR A 99 4.48 13.06 -4.69
C THR A 99 3.54 12.02 -5.31
N GLY A 100 3.15 11.00 -4.54
CA GLY A 100 2.25 9.97 -5.03
C GLY A 100 1.54 9.20 -3.92
N VAL A 101 0.34 8.77 -4.22
CA VAL A 101 -0.47 7.85 -3.43
C VAL A 101 -0.77 6.62 -4.27
N GLY A 102 -0.54 5.44 -3.72
CA GLY A 102 -0.78 4.17 -4.39
C GLY A 102 -1.69 3.27 -3.57
N VAL A 103 -2.40 2.39 -4.25
CA VAL A 103 -3.14 1.29 -3.64
C VAL A 103 -2.75 -0.02 -4.29
N LEU A 104 -2.53 -1.04 -3.47
CA LEU A 104 -2.30 -2.41 -3.90
C LEU A 104 -3.35 -3.30 -3.25
N LEU A 105 -4.09 -4.05 -4.04
CA LEU A 105 -5.15 -4.95 -3.57
C LEU A 105 -5.25 -6.19 -4.45
N ASP A 106 -5.87 -7.23 -3.90
CA ASP A 106 -6.14 -8.48 -4.62
C ASP A 106 -7.42 -8.35 -5.47
N SER A 107 -7.50 -9.07 -6.60
CA SER A 107 -8.76 -9.23 -7.33
C SER A 107 -9.65 -10.32 -6.74
N ASP A 108 -9.07 -11.18 -5.90
CA ASP A 108 -9.71 -12.40 -5.39
C ASP A 108 -10.10 -13.42 -6.48
N LYS A 109 -10.90 -14.42 -6.08
CA LYS A 109 -11.31 -15.50 -6.98
C LYS A 109 -12.63 -15.25 -7.71
N GLN A 110 -13.37 -14.22 -7.31
CA GLN A 110 -14.74 -14.00 -7.75
C GLN A 110 -14.93 -12.65 -8.46
N ASP A 111 -14.11 -11.65 -8.14
CA ASP A 111 -14.28 -10.30 -8.65
C ASP A 111 -13.19 -9.93 -9.65
N LEU A 112 -13.59 -9.57 -10.86
CA LEU A 112 -12.67 -9.06 -11.87
C LEU A 112 -11.93 -7.82 -11.37
N PRO A 113 -10.65 -7.62 -11.72
CA PRO A 113 -9.87 -6.45 -11.33
C PRO A 113 -10.56 -5.12 -11.61
N ALA A 114 -11.28 -5.01 -12.72
CA ALA A 114 -12.05 -3.82 -13.06
C ALA A 114 -13.21 -3.55 -12.07
N SER A 115 -13.87 -4.60 -11.58
CA SER A 115 -14.94 -4.49 -10.58
C SER A 115 -14.39 -4.07 -9.23
N ARG A 116 -13.29 -4.67 -8.79
CA ARG A 116 -12.57 -4.30 -7.55
C ARG A 116 -12.12 -2.84 -7.60
N TYR A 117 -11.54 -2.44 -8.72
CA TYR A 117 -11.14 -1.05 -8.97
C TYR A 117 -12.34 -0.10 -8.89
N ALA A 118 -13.43 -0.38 -9.60
CA ALA A 118 -14.63 0.46 -9.61
C ALA A 118 -15.25 0.60 -8.19
N HIS A 119 -15.28 -0.50 -7.43
CA HIS A 119 -15.75 -0.49 -6.04
C HIS A 119 -14.89 0.42 -5.16
N LEU A 120 -13.57 0.29 -5.23
CA LEU A 120 -12.64 1.16 -4.50
C LEU A 120 -12.84 2.64 -4.86
N MET A 121 -12.90 2.96 -6.17
CA MET A 121 -13.08 4.34 -6.63
C MET A 121 -14.41 4.95 -6.17
N ALA A 122 -15.48 4.18 -6.17
CA ALA A 122 -16.79 4.63 -5.68
C ALA A 122 -16.75 5.04 -4.20
N ASN A 123 -15.89 4.40 -3.40
CA ASN A 123 -15.73 4.67 -1.97
C ASN A 123 -14.70 5.78 -1.66
N LEU A 124 -13.88 6.19 -2.62
CA LEU A 124 -12.87 7.26 -2.44
C LEU A 124 -13.35 8.66 -2.85
N ASN A 125 -14.63 8.82 -3.12
CA ASN A 125 -15.18 10.13 -3.50
C ASN A 125 -14.95 11.19 -2.41
N GLY A 126 -14.64 12.42 -2.83
CA GLY A 126 -14.51 13.57 -1.93
C GLY A 126 -13.08 13.87 -1.44
N LEU A 127 -12.07 13.09 -1.83
CA LEU A 127 -10.66 13.33 -1.43
C LEU A 127 -9.92 14.35 -2.33
N GLY A 128 -10.55 14.86 -3.35
CA GLY A 128 -9.86 15.76 -4.31
C GLY A 128 -8.79 15.06 -5.17
N LEU A 129 -8.72 13.73 -5.12
CA LEU A 129 -7.81 12.94 -5.94
C LEU A 129 -8.35 12.80 -7.37
N ILE A 130 -7.46 12.84 -8.34
CA ILE A 130 -7.79 12.50 -9.73
C ILE A 130 -7.56 11.00 -9.89
N PHE A 131 -8.59 10.28 -10.36
CA PHE A 131 -8.51 8.83 -10.50
C PHE A 131 -8.14 8.43 -11.94
N PRO A 132 -7.26 7.42 -12.13
CA PRO A 132 -7.01 6.86 -13.45
C PRO A 132 -8.26 6.19 -14.02
N ALA A 133 -8.31 6.02 -15.34
CA ALA A 133 -9.45 5.38 -16.01
C ALA A 133 -9.58 3.88 -15.71
N SER A 134 -8.46 3.22 -15.34
CA SER A 134 -8.40 1.78 -15.06
C SER A 134 -7.26 1.45 -14.10
N PRO A 135 -7.29 0.28 -13.43
CA PRO A 135 -6.14 -0.18 -12.65
C PRO A 135 -4.90 -0.34 -13.52
N GLY A 136 -3.71 -0.27 -12.92
CA GLY A 136 -2.43 -0.31 -13.60
C GLY A 136 -1.97 1.02 -14.20
N MET A 137 -2.82 2.02 -14.23
CA MET A 137 -2.48 3.37 -14.68
C MET A 137 -2.16 4.28 -13.49
N VAL A 138 -1.28 5.25 -13.74
CA VAL A 138 -1.02 6.37 -12.81
C VAL A 138 -1.48 7.64 -13.47
N VAL A 139 -2.29 8.42 -12.77
CA VAL A 139 -2.69 9.76 -13.21
C VAL A 139 -1.82 10.81 -12.54
N THR A 140 -1.39 11.79 -13.33
CA THR A 140 -0.63 12.93 -12.82
C THR A 140 -1.56 13.88 -12.08
N GLY A 141 -1.14 14.28 -10.90
CA GLY A 141 -1.85 15.19 -10.01
C GLY A 141 -0.97 15.63 -8.84
N THR A 142 -1.59 16.22 -7.84
CA THR A 142 -0.94 16.56 -6.57
C THR A 142 -1.80 16.01 -5.44
N PRO A 143 -1.48 14.79 -5.01
CA PRO A 143 -0.44 13.85 -5.47
C PRO A 143 -0.81 13.11 -6.79
N ASN A 144 0.18 12.48 -7.43
CA ASN A 144 -0.09 11.43 -8.43
C ASN A 144 -0.84 10.29 -7.75
N PHE A 145 -1.76 9.64 -8.48
CA PHE A 145 -2.54 8.55 -7.91
C PHE A 145 -2.53 7.33 -8.85
N GLY A 146 -2.43 6.14 -8.26
CA GLY A 146 -2.46 4.89 -9.00
C GLY A 146 -2.97 3.73 -8.14
N VAL A 147 -3.56 2.74 -8.81
CA VAL A 147 -4.06 1.50 -8.21
C VAL A 147 -3.51 0.33 -8.97
N TRP A 148 -2.98 -0.66 -8.26
CA TRP A 148 -2.59 -1.94 -8.82
C TRP A 148 -3.44 -3.04 -8.21
N VAL A 149 -4.10 -3.81 -9.08
CA VAL A 149 -4.90 -4.98 -8.67
C VAL A 149 -4.13 -6.24 -9.04
N LEU A 150 -3.75 -7.00 -8.02
CA LEU A 150 -3.01 -8.25 -8.22
C LEU A 150 -3.86 -9.32 -8.91
N PRO A 151 -3.26 -10.18 -9.72
CA PRO A 151 -1.81 -10.26 -10.00
C PRO A 151 -1.29 -9.25 -11.02
N ASP A 152 -2.08 -8.80 -11.98
CA ASP A 152 -1.63 -8.08 -13.18
C ASP A 152 -2.63 -7.05 -13.75
N ASN A 153 -3.62 -6.65 -12.97
CA ASN A 153 -4.74 -5.75 -13.34
C ASN A 153 -5.76 -6.33 -14.32
N HIS A 154 -5.61 -7.57 -14.77
CA HIS A 154 -6.43 -8.20 -15.80
C HIS A 154 -7.01 -9.55 -15.37
N ASN A 155 -6.19 -10.38 -14.72
CA ASN A 155 -6.57 -11.72 -14.31
C ASN A 155 -7.01 -11.77 -12.85
N LEU A 156 -7.83 -12.78 -12.53
CA LEU A 156 -8.18 -13.09 -11.15
C LEU A 156 -6.97 -13.66 -10.41
N GLY A 157 -6.83 -13.31 -9.14
CA GLY A 157 -5.79 -13.84 -8.29
C GLY A 157 -5.45 -12.92 -7.12
N THR A 158 -4.43 -13.33 -6.42
CA THR A 158 -3.98 -12.71 -5.17
C THR A 158 -2.46 -12.56 -5.20
N LEU A 159 -1.89 -12.01 -4.13
CA LEU A 159 -0.45 -11.98 -3.92
C LEU A 159 0.17 -13.37 -4.05
N GLU A 160 -0.49 -14.42 -3.54
CA GLU A 160 0.01 -15.79 -3.64
C GLU A 160 0.15 -16.25 -5.10
N THR A 161 -0.75 -15.79 -5.99
CA THR A 161 -0.65 -16.07 -7.42
C THR A 161 0.66 -15.52 -7.99
N VAL A 162 1.00 -14.29 -7.66
CA VAL A 162 2.27 -13.64 -8.10
C VAL A 162 3.48 -14.38 -7.54
N LEU A 163 3.42 -14.77 -6.26
CA LEU A 163 4.52 -15.48 -5.60
C LEU A 163 4.73 -16.87 -6.20
N LEU A 164 3.65 -17.61 -6.52
CA LEU A 164 3.74 -18.92 -7.17
C LEU A 164 4.31 -18.81 -8.59
N GLN A 165 3.85 -17.86 -9.38
CA GLN A 165 4.41 -17.59 -10.71
C GLN A 165 5.90 -17.23 -10.64
N SER A 166 6.29 -16.41 -9.67
CA SER A 166 7.69 -16.06 -9.44
C SER A 166 8.52 -17.27 -9.01
N ALA A 167 7.96 -18.16 -8.18
CA ALA A 167 8.62 -19.38 -7.74
C ALA A 167 8.78 -20.39 -8.88
N GLU A 168 7.87 -20.46 -9.83
CA GLU A 168 8.01 -21.32 -11.03
C GLU A 168 9.24 -20.93 -11.85
N VAL A 169 9.56 -19.66 -11.91
CA VAL A 169 10.75 -19.17 -12.61
C VAL A 169 12.02 -19.34 -11.79
N ALA A 170 11.96 -18.96 -10.50
CA ALA A 170 13.15 -18.91 -9.65
C ALA A 170 13.53 -20.27 -9.04
N TYR A 171 12.56 -21.13 -8.74
CA TYR A 171 12.74 -22.38 -7.98
C TYR A 171 11.89 -23.55 -8.55
N PRO A 172 12.01 -23.87 -9.87
CA PRO A 172 11.14 -24.87 -10.51
C PRO A 172 11.23 -26.27 -9.87
N ALA A 173 12.44 -26.70 -9.51
CA ALA A 173 12.64 -28.01 -8.89
C ALA A 173 12.01 -28.11 -7.48
N LEU A 174 12.09 -27.05 -6.69
CA LEU A 174 11.49 -27.00 -5.36
C LEU A 174 9.95 -27.03 -5.44
N LEU A 175 9.39 -26.28 -6.38
CA LEU A 175 7.94 -26.24 -6.58
C LEU A 175 7.39 -27.58 -7.08
N ALA A 176 8.14 -28.30 -7.93
CA ALA A 176 7.78 -29.63 -8.41
C ALA A 176 7.75 -30.67 -7.27
N SER A 177 8.60 -30.53 -6.26
CA SER A 177 8.63 -31.43 -5.10
C SER A 177 7.53 -31.14 -4.06
N ALA A 178 6.89 -29.97 -4.13
CA ALA A 178 5.82 -29.57 -3.21
C ALA A 178 4.40 -29.92 -3.71
N LYS A 179 4.27 -30.40 -4.94
CA LYS A 179 3.04 -30.91 -5.55
C LYS A 179 2.91 -32.41 -5.33
#